data_f2eab674d31ff51a92e6f62015da2fce
#
_entry.id   f2eab674d31ff51a92e6f62015da2fce
#
_cell.length_a   1.000
_cell.length_b   1.000
_cell.length_c   1.000
_cell.angle_alpha   90.00
_cell.angle_beta   90.00
_cell.angle_gamma   90.00
#
_symmetry.space_group_name_H-M   'P 1'
#
loop_
_entity.id
_entity.type
_entity.pdbx_description
1 polymer ?
#
loop_
_entity_poly.entity_id
_entity_poly.type
_entity_poly.pdbx_seq_one_letter_code
_entity_poly.pdbx_strand_id
1 'polypeptide(L)'
;MPFLRPPLHALVLFLLCAALSGPPSASAQVLDTPAAGPGRPRVGLVLSGGGARGITHVGVLKVLDEAQVPVDLIVGTSMGAIIGGLYASGMSAAELEREVLAIEWGNVFERREPRQQLSQRRKEEDFELSPVMELGFRNGEFRLPTGAVSTRGLEVLLRRYTLPTRHLATFDGLPTPFRAVATDMETGQPVVMDHGDLAAALRASMSVPGVFSPLEVDGRILGDRGLVDTLPVAVARRMGAEVIIAV
;
A
#
# COMPACT_ATOMS: atom_id res chain seq x y z
N MET A 1 66.63 -37.94 -1.84
CA MET A 1 65.32 -38.02 -2.44
C MET A 1 64.86 -36.59 -2.71
N PRO A 2 64.72 -36.14 -3.97
CA PRO A 2 64.29 -34.77 -4.30
C PRO A 2 62.77 -34.70 -4.33
N PHE A 3 62.21 -33.76 -3.56
CA PHE A 3 60.78 -33.39 -3.58
C PHE A 3 60.48 -32.69 -4.91
N LEU A 4 59.67 -33.32 -5.76
CA LEU A 4 59.07 -32.70 -6.94
C LEU A 4 58.08 -31.62 -6.49
N ARG A 5 58.35 -30.35 -6.79
CA ARG A 5 57.40 -29.28 -6.70
C ARG A 5 56.51 -29.31 -7.92
N PRO A 6 55.15 -29.28 -7.77
CA PRO A 6 54.30 -29.22 -8.93
C PRO A 6 54.46 -27.89 -9.68
N PRO A 7 54.34 -27.87 -11.02
CA PRO A 7 54.54 -26.66 -11.80
C PRO A 7 53.45 -25.61 -11.50
N LEU A 8 53.89 -24.37 -11.33
CA LEU A 8 53.08 -23.21 -10.98
C LEU A 8 51.84 -23.04 -11.88
N HIS A 9 51.88 -23.54 -13.10
CA HIS A 9 50.82 -23.49 -14.10
C HIS A 9 49.59 -24.37 -13.76
N ALA A 10 49.76 -25.46 -13.01
CA ALA A 10 48.66 -26.31 -12.56
C ALA A 10 47.83 -25.65 -11.46
N LEU A 11 48.47 -24.82 -10.61
CA LEU A 11 47.78 -24.07 -9.51
C LEU A 11 46.96 -22.92 -10.06
N VAL A 12 47.45 -22.25 -11.11
CA VAL A 12 46.72 -21.14 -11.77
C VAL A 12 45.46 -21.62 -12.50
N LEU A 13 45.55 -22.81 -13.14
CA LEU A 13 44.39 -23.38 -13.86
C LEU A 13 43.29 -23.82 -12.89
N PHE A 14 43.65 -24.32 -11.71
CA PHE A 14 42.66 -24.72 -10.68
C PHE A 14 41.96 -23.53 -10.03
N LEU A 15 42.65 -22.40 -9.84
CA LEU A 15 42.09 -21.16 -9.33
C LEU A 15 41.18 -20.44 -10.35
N LEU A 16 41.47 -20.60 -11.66
CA LEU A 16 40.65 -20.02 -12.72
C LEU A 16 39.32 -20.79 -12.93
N CYS A 17 39.29 -22.10 -12.72
CA CYS A 17 38.06 -22.89 -12.78
C CYS A 17 37.15 -22.70 -11.57
N ALA A 18 37.68 -22.36 -10.40
CA ALA A 18 36.89 -22.05 -9.20
C ALA A 18 36.19 -20.68 -9.26
N ALA A 19 36.69 -19.76 -10.08
CA ALA A 19 36.12 -18.39 -10.24
C ALA A 19 34.92 -18.34 -11.20
N LEU A 20 34.63 -19.43 -11.94
CA LEU A 20 33.53 -19.53 -12.89
C LEU A 20 32.27 -20.21 -12.31
N SER A 21 32.34 -20.71 -11.08
CA SER A 21 31.16 -21.19 -10.35
C SER A 21 30.52 -19.96 -9.65
N GLY A 22 29.73 -19.21 -10.39
CA GLY A 22 28.86 -18.17 -9.80
C GLY A 22 27.95 -18.81 -8.75
N PRO A 23 27.54 -18.06 -7.71
CA PRO A 23 26.60 -18.55 -6.73
C PRO A 23 25.33 -19.05 -7.45
N PRO A 24 24.72 -20.15 -7.00
CA PRO A 24 23.47 -20.60 -7.59
C PRO A 24 22.47 -19.43 -7.52
N SER A 25 21.97 -19.02 -8.69
CA SER A 25 20.89 -18.05 -8.76
C SER A 25 19.77 -18.58 -7.89
N ALA A 26 19.52 -17.92 -6.78
CA ALA A 26 18.30 -18.14 -5.99
C ALA A 26 17.13 -17.85 -6.94
N SER A 27 16.56 -18.90 -7.51
CA SER A 27 15.27 -18.78 -8.19
C SER A 27 14.31 -18.23 -7.16
N ALA A 28 13.91 -16.98 -7.31
CA ALA A 28 12.79 -16.44 -6.59
C ALA A 28 11.64 -17.39 -6.84
N GLN A 29 11.23 -18.13 -5.83
CA GLN A 29 9.97 -18.86 -5.87
C GLN A 29 8.91 -17.80 -6.09
N VAL A 30 8.39 -17.72 -7.31
CA VAL A 30 7.11 -17.09 -7.57
C VAL A 30 6.16 -17.85 -6.67
N LEU A 31 5.69 -17.19 -5.61
CA LEU A 31 4.58 -17.71 -4.82
C LEU A 31 3.43 -17.81 -5.81
N ASP A 32 3.18 -19.02 -6.29
CA ASP A 32 2.00 -19.31 -7.08
C ASP A 32 0.80 -18.84 -6.27
N THR A 33 0.21 -17.73 -6.70
CA THR A 33 -1.12 -17.35 -6.24
C THR A 33 -2.00 -18.57 -6.44
N PRO A 34 -2.71 -19.08 -5.42
CA PRO A 34 -3.55 -20.25 -5.60
C PRO A 34 -4.55 -19.94 -6.71
N ALA A 35 -4.26 -20.41 -7.92
CA ALA A 35 -5.26 -20.36 -8.99
C ALA A 35 -6.49 -21.08 -8.46
N ALA A 36 -7.67 -20.50 -8.69
CA ALA A 36 -8.91 -21.17 -8.35
C ALA A 36 -8.82 -22.63 -8.83
N GLY A 37 -8.88 -23.58 -7.89
CA GLY A 37 -8.78 -24.99 -8.23
C GLY A 37 -9.82 -25.33 -9.32
N PRO A 38 -9.52 -26.24 -10.24
CA PRO A 38 -10.45 -26.57 -11.30
C PRO A 38 -11.81 -26.99 -10.68
N GLY A 39 -12.84 -26.21 -10.91
CA GLY A 39 -14.22 -26.52 -10.50
C GLY A 39 -14.89 -25.64 -9.45
N ARG A 40 -14.22 -24.62 -8.88
CA ARG A 40 -14.94 -23.64 -8.03
C ARG A 40 -14.97 -22.24 -8.65
N PRO A 41 -16.04 -21.48 -8.41
CA PRO A 41 -16.11 -20.09 -8.88
C PRO A 41 -15.05 -19.21 -8.20
N ARG A 42 -14.51 -18.23 -8.94
CA ARG A 42 -13.59 -17.23 -8.38
C ARG A 42 -14.33 -16.24 -7.50
N VAL A 43 -13.89 -16.11 -6.26
CA VAL A 43 -14.48 -15.22 -5.27
C VAL A 43 -13.73 -13.89 -5.21
N GLY A 44 -14.43 -12.81 -5.51
CA GLY A 44 -13.92 -11.45 -5.36
C GLY A 44 -14.46 -10.79 -4.10
N LEU A 45 -13.58 -10.24 -3.28
CA LEU A 45 -13.94 -9.44 -2.12
C LEU A 45 -13.87 -7.95 -2.50
N VAL A 46 -14.98 -7.25 -2.30
CA VAL A 46 -15.08 -5.82 -2.59
C VAL A 46 -15.33 -5.06 -1.29
N LEU A 47 -14.38 -4.22 -0.92
CA LEU A 47 -14.40 -3.45 0.32
C LEU A 47 -14.70 -1.97 0.02
N SER A 48 -15.78 -1.48 0.60
CA SER A 48 -16.23 -0.10 0.39
C SER A 48 -15.37 0.93 1.12
N GLY A 49 -15.50 2.19 0.71
CA GLY A 49 -15.09 3.32 1.52
C GLY A 49 -15.95 3.46 2.76
N GLY A 50 -15.51 4.28 3.73
CA GLY A 50 -16.30 4.51 4.94
C GLY A 50 -15.55 5.31 6.02
N GLY A 51 -14.37 5.83 5.71
CA GLY A 51 -13.51 6.50 6.69
C GLY A 51 -13.25 5.59 7.88
N ALA A 52 -13.39 6.09 9.10
CA ALA A 52 -13.17 5.31 10.33
C ALA A 52 -14.08 4.06 10.43
N ARG A 53 -15.27 4.08 9.84
CA ARG A 53 -16.17 2.92 9.84
C ARG A 53 -15.62 1.75 9.03
N GLY A 54 -14.79 2.01 8.02
CA GLY A 54 -14.17 0.96 7.21
C GLY A 54 -13.19 0.07 7.99
N ILE A 55 -12.80 0.44 9.22
CA ILE A 55 -12.05 -0.45 10.12
C ILE A 55 -12.84 -1.73 10.43
N THR A 56 -14.16 -1.70 10.37
CA THR A 56 -15.02 -2.90 10.55
C THR A 56 -14.76 -3.99 9.52
N HIS A 57 -14.16 -3.68 8.37
CA HIS A 57 -13.73 -4.68 7.38
C HIS A 57 -12.79 -5.72 7.99
N VAL A 58 -12.00 -5.35 8.99
CA VAL A 58 -11.14 -6.31 9.71
C VAL A 58 -11.97 -7.42 10.36
N GLY A 59 -13.11 -7.09 10.96
CA GLY A 59 -14.02 -8.08 11.52
C GLY A 59 -14.59 -9.03 10.47
N VAL A 60 -14.90 -8.51 9.28
CA VAL A 60 -15.36 -9.35 8.15
C VAL A 60 -14.25 -10.29 7.68
N LEU A 61 -13.00 -9.78 7.54
CA LEU A 61 -11.85 -10.60 7.16
C LEU A 61 -11.61 -11.73 8.17
N LYS A 62 -11.75 -11.46 9.48
CA LYS A 62 -11.64 -12.50 10.51
C LYS A 62 -12.67 -13.62 10.31
N VAL A 63 -13.92 -13.26 10.06
CA VAL A 63 -14.99 -14.25 9.80
C VAL A 63 -14.72 -15.04 8.52
N LEU A 64 -14.21 -14.40 7.47
CA LEU A 64 -13.85 -15.09 6.23
C LEU A 64 -12.69 -16.06 6.45
N ASP A 65 -11.66 -15.66 7.21
CA ASP A 65 -10.52 -16.50 7.57
C ASP A 65 -10.97 -17.70 8.42
N GLU A 66 -11.78 -17.47 9.47
CA GLU A 66 -12.33 -18.51 10.34
C GLU A 66 -13.22 -19.50 9.59
N ALA A 67 -14.06 -19.00 8.66
CA ALA A 67 -14.91 -19.82 7.83
C ALA A 67 -14.17 -20.44 6.63
N GLN A 68 -12.87 -20.18 6.48
CA GLN A 68 -12.03 -20.64 5.38
C GLN A 68 -12.64 -20.32 3.99
N VAL A 69 -13.26 -19.15 3.87
CA VAL A 69 -13.81 -18.67 2.59
C VAL A 69 -12.64 -18.24 1.71
N PRO A 70 -12.44 -18.88 0.55
CA PRO A 70 -11.35 -18.50 -0.34
C PRO A 70 -11.63 -17.14 -0.98
N VAL A 71 -10.65 -16.23 -0.91
CA VAL A 71 -10.71 -14.93 -1.58
C VAL A 71 -9.64 -14.93 -2.68
N ASP A 72 -10.09 -14.87 -3.94
CA ASP A 72 -9.19 -14.98 -5.10
C ASP A 72 -8.72 -13.62 -5.62
N LEU A 73 -9.41 -12.55 -5.29
CA LEU A 73 -9.04 -11.18 -5.63
C LEU A 73 -9.74 -10.18 -4.70
N ILE A 74 -9.13 -9.03 -4.52
CA ILE A 74 -9.64 -7.97 -3.65
C ILE A 74 -9.68 -6.64 -4.41
N VAL A 75 -10.77 -5.91 -4.24
CA VAL A 75 -10.90 -4.53 -4.73
C VAL A 75 -11.36 -3.64 -3.59
N GLY A 76 -10.69 -2.52 -3.40
CA GLY A 76 -11.02 -1.61 -2.31
C GLY A 76 -11.07 -0.14 -2.70
N THR A 77 -11.89 0.62 -1.97
CA THR A 77 -11.97 2.08 -2.05
C THR A 77 -11.70 2.67 -0.66
N SER A 78 -10.89 3.75 -0.57
CA SER A 78 -10.66 4.48 0.68
C SER A 78 -10.14 3.56 1.80
N MET A 79 -10.80 3.53 2.96
CA MET A 79 -10.43 2.63 4.05
C MET A 79 -10.49 1.15 3.61
N GLY A 80 -11.44 0.77 2.76
CA GLY A 80 -11.51 -0.58 2.18
C GLY A 80 -10.31 -0.90 1.29
N ALA A 81 -9.71 0.10 0.62
CA ALA A 81 -8.44 -0.08 -0.09
C ALA A 81 -7.29 -0.32 0.89
N ILE A 82 -7.23 0.43 2.00
CA ILE A 82 -6.18 0.27 3.01
C ILE A 82 -6.25 -1.13 3.63
N ILE A 83 -7.40 -1.50 4.19
CA ILE A 83 -7.57 -2.80 4.85
C ILE A 83 -7.39 -3.95 3.84
N GLY A 84 -8.05 -3.84 2.67
CA GLY A 84 -7.95 -4.85 1.62
C GLY A 84 -6.55 -4.98 1.01
N GLY A 85 -5.85 -3.86 0.80
CA GLY A 85 -4.50 -3.86 0.26
C GLY A 85 -3.47 -4.43 1.21
N LEU A 86 -3.58 -4.15 2.51
CA LEU A 86 -2.72 -4.74 3.54
C LEU A 86 -3.00 -6.24 3.69
N TYR A 87 -4.26 -6.66 3.68
CA TYR A 87 -4.63 -8.08 3.68
C TYR A 87 -4.13 -8.78 2.41
N ALA A 88 -4.33 -8.17 1.24
CA ALA A 88 -3.83 -8.69 -0.04
C ALA A 88 -2.30 -8.83 -0.07
N SER A 89 -1.58 -7.99 0.67
CA SER A 89 -0.12 -8.05 0.80
C SER A 89 0.39 -9.16 1.72
N GLY A 90 -0.51 -9.93 2.34
CA GLY A 90 -0.20 -11.10 3.17
C GLY A 90 -0.35 -10.88 4.68
N MET A 91 -0.83 -9.71 5.14
CA MET A 91 -1.18 -9.54 6.54
C MET A 91 -2.45 -10.34 6.86
N SER A 92 -2.43 -11.16 7.90
CA SER A 92 -3.63 -11.86 8.37
C SER A 92 -4.63 -10.88 9.01
N ALA A 93 -5.91 -11.26 9.07
CA ALA A 93 -6.93 -10.44 9.72
C ALA A 93 -6.62 -10.19 11.21
N ALA A 94 -5.99 -11.15 11.90
CA ALA A 94 -5.56 -11.02 13.29
C ALA A 94 -4.40 -10.01 13.44
N GLU A 95 -3.47 -9.97 12.50
CA GLU A 95 -2.40 -8.96 12.47
C GLU A 95 -2.96 -7.59 12.19
N LEU A 96 -3.86 -7.45 11.21
CA LEU A 96 -4.55 -6.21 10.92
C LEU A 96 -5.30 -5.66 12.14
N GLU A 97 -6.04 -6.51 12.86
CA GLU A 97 -6.73 -6.11 14.09
C GLU A 97 -5.76 -5.55 15.13
N ARG A 98 -4.69 -6.29 15.41
CA ARG A 98 -3.68 -5.87 16.38
C ARG A 98 -3.04 -4.55 16.02
N GLU A 99 -2.64 -4.38 14.75
CA GLU A 99 -1.99 -3.16 14.28
C GLU A 99 -2.96 -1.97 14.31
N VAL A 100 -4.20 -2.14 13.84
CA VAL A 100 -5.22 -1.09 13.83
C VAL A 100 -5.58 -0.62 15.24
N LEU A 101 -5.66 -1.55 16.20
CA LEU A 101 -5.93 -1.23 17.62
C LEU A 101 -4.73 -0.57 18.31
N ALA A 102 -3.50 -0.84 17.85
CA ALA A 102 -2.28 -0.24 18.39
C ALA A 102 -2.01 1.17 17.83
N ILE A 103 -2.66 1.58 16.73
CA ILE A 103 -2.48 2.89 16.14
C ILE A 103 -3.09 3.98 17.01
N GLU A 104 -2.28 4.93 17.43
CA GLU A 104 -2.74 6.18 18.03
C GLU A 104 -3.21 7.14 16.91
N TRP A 105 -4.46 6.97 16.46
CA TRP A 105 -5.02 7.70 15.32
C TRP A 105 -4.92 9.22 15.43
N GLY A 106 -4.96 9.78 16.64
CA GLY A 106 -4.72 11.19 16.88
C GLY A 106 -3.37 11.63 16.29
N ASN A 107 -2.31 10.92 16.67
CA ASN A 107 -0.93 11.24 16.26
C ASN A 107 -0.70 11.05 14.75
N VAL A 108 -1.41 10.09 14.12
CA VAL A 108 -1.30 9.80 12.68
C VAL A 108 -1.74 10.99 11.82
N PHE A 109 -2.73 11.73 12.29
CA PHE A 109 -3.34 12.85 11.57
C PHE A 109 -2.97 14.23 12.13
N GLU A 110 -2.11 14.28 13.16
CA GLU A 110 -1.61 15.54 13.67
C GLU A 110 -0.65 16.21 12.69
N ARG A 111 -0.81 17.53 12.55
CA ARG A 111 0.10 18.35 11.73
C ARG A 111 1.44 18.60 12.40
N ARG A 112 1.53 18.45 13.71
CA ARG A 112 2.69 18.80 14.51
C ARG A 112 3.37 17.57 15.07
N GLU A 113 4.68 17.54 14.92
CA GLU A 113 5.49 16.59 15.69
C GLU A 113 5.30 16.86 17.20
N PRO A 114 5.24 15.82 18.04
CA PRO A 114 5.15 15.99 19.48
C PRO A 114 6.21 16.99 19.95
N ARG A 115 5.80 18.01 20.70
CA ARG A 115 6.68 19.11 21.15
C ARG A 115 7.98 18.62 21.80
N GLN A 116 7.96 17.42 22.38
CA GLN A 116 9.13 16.79 22.98
C GLN A 116 10.22 16.43 21.95
N GLN A 117 9.85 16.18 20.70
CA GLN A 117 10.76 15.82 19.61
C GLN A 117 11.24 17.02 18.78
N LEU A 118 10.65 18.20 19.03
CA LEU A 118 11.08 19.41 18.35
C LEU A 118 12.41 19.93 18.90
N SER A 119 13.26 20.47 18.02
CA SER A 119 14.46 21.19 18.42
C SER A 119 14.08 22.42 19.25
N GLN A 120 14.99 22.90 20.14
CA GLN A 120 14.73 24.08 20.99
C GLN A 120 14.29 25.29 20.16
N ARG A 121 14.94 25.55 19.04
CA ARG A 121 14.59 26.64 18.12
C ARG A 121 13.16 26.52 17.60
N ARG A 122 12.73 25.35 17.18
CA ARG A 122 11.34 25.12 16.73
C ARG A 122 10.32 25.25 17.88
N LYS A 123 10.72 24.88 19.10
CA LYS A 123 9.85 25.09 20.29
C LYS A 123 9.62 26.55 20.59
N GLU A 124 10.60 27.41 20.31
CA GLU A 124 10.50 28.88 20.49
C GLU A 124 9.66 29.52 19.38
N GLU A 125 9.85 29.11 18.13
CA GLU A 125 9.06 29.55 16.99
C GLU A 125 7.57 29.15 17.11
N ASP A 126 7.25 28.07 17.80
CA ASP A 126 5.88 27.55 18.00
C ASP A 126 5.02 28.41 19.00
N PHE A 127 5.65 29.34 19.72
CA PHE A 127 4.95 30.33 20.54
C PHE A 127 4.44 31.54 19.74
N GLU A 128 4.99 31.77 18.55
CA GLU A 128 4.45 32.78 17.65
C GLU A 128 3.29 32.15 16.87
N LEU A 129 2.11 32.70 17.06
CA LEU A 129 0.80 32.40 16.46
C LEU A 129 0.94 31.69 15.09
N SER A 130 1.01 30.36 15.11
CA SER A 130 0.87 29.58 13.88
C SER A 130 -0.60 29.62 13.49
N PRO A 131 -0.96 30.30 12.39
CA PRO A 131 -2.35 30.29 11.93
C PRO A 131 -2.78 28.85 11.67
N VAL A 132 -4.01 28.52 12.05
CA VAL A 132 -4.63 27.21 11.85
C VAL A 132 -4.66 26.86 10.34
N MET A 133 -4.48 27.85 9.48
CA MET A 133 -4.38 27.70 8.03
C MET A 133 -3.03 28.26 7.54
N GLU A 134 -2.19 27.40 6.98
CA GLU A 134 -1.02 27.82 6.23
C GLU A 134 -1.47 28.41 4.88
N LEU A 135 -1.39 29.73 4.75
CA LEU A 135 -1.60 30.40 3.48
C LEU A 135 -0.31 30.33 2.67
N GLY A 136 -0.34 29.61 1.56
CA GLY A 136 0.77 29.59 0.59
C GLY A 136 0.67 30.76 -0.39
N PHE A 137 1.82 31.36 -0.76
CA PHE A 137 1.91 32.31 -1.86
C PHE A 137 2.86 31.74 -2.91
N ARG A 138 2.35 31.47 -4.10
CA ARG A 138 3.15 30.92 -5.21
C ARG A 138 2.71 31.54 -6.54
N ASN A 139 3.68 32.00 -7.31
CA ASN A 139 3.46 32.62 -8.62
C ASN A 139 2.46 33.79 -8.64
N GLY A 140 2.43 34.60 -7.56
CA GLY A 140 1.51 35.73 -7.48
C GLY A 140 0.10 35.42 -6.96
N GLU A 141 -0.19 34.17 -6.66
CA GLU A 141 -1.51 33.73 -6.16
C GLU A 141 -1.46 33.22 -4.72
N PHE A 142 -2.48 33.59 -3.96
CA PHE A 142 -2.72 32.97 -2.64
C PHE A 142 -3.29 31.57 -2.84
N ARG A 143 -2.64 30.58 -2.23
CA ARG A 143 -3.11 29.20 -2.24
C ARG A 143 -3.57 28.79 -0.84
N LEU A 144 -4.79 28.34 -0.76
CA LEU A 144 -5.31 27.66 0.42
C LEU A 144 -4.70 26.25 0.50
N PRO A 145 -4.49 25.68 1.70
CA PRO A 145 -4.06 24.30 1.83
C PRO A 145 -5.09 23.37 1.19
N THR A 146 -4.63 22.44 0.39
CA THR A 146 -5.48 21.47 -0.33
C THR A 146 -6.12 20.42 0.57
N GLY A 147 -5.72 20.37 1.86
CA GLY A 147 -6.29 19.49 2.87
C GLY A 147 -6.18 20.07 4.27
N ALA A 148 -7.19 19.82 5.10
CA ALA A 148 -7.25 20.29 6.48
C ALA A 148 -6.39 19.46 7.45
N VAL A 149 -6.09 18.19 7.08
CA VAL A 149 -5.43 17.20 7.93
C VAL A 149 -4.14 16.73 7.29
N SER A 150 -3.09 16.51 8.09
CA SER A 150 -1.82 15.96 7.62
C SER A 150 -1.98 14.46 7.34
N THR A 151 -1.41 13.99 6.23
CA THR A 151 -1.38 12.57 5.86
C THR A 151 -0.01 11.96 6.03
N ARG A 152 0.96 12.72 6.51
CA ARG A 152 2.35 12.27 6.63
C ARG A 152 2.50 11.04 7.53
N GLY A 153 1.83 11.04 8.68
CA GLY A 153 1.85 9.89 9.59
C GLY A 153 1.25 8.64 8.94
N LEU A 154 0.12 8.80 8.24
CA LEU A 154 -0.49 7.71 7.49
C LEU A 154 0.45 7.18 6.39
N GLU A 155 1.09 8.06 5.61
CA GLU A 155 2.05 7.63 4.58
C GLU A 155 3.21 6.83 5.15
N VAL A 156 3.74 7.24 6.30
CA VAL A 156 4.81 6.51 6.99
C VAL A 156 4.34 5.11 7.39
N LEU A 157 3.13 4.99 7.95
CA LEU A 157 2.55 3.70 8.31
C LEU A 157 2.33 2.81 7.09
N LEU A 158 1.70 3.33 6.04
CA LEU A 158 1.45 2.57 4.81
C LEU A 158 2.76 2.09 4.18
N ARG A 159 3.77 2.96 4.08
CA ARG A 159 5.10 2.58 3.58
C ARG A 159 5.78 1.51 4.42
N ARG A 160 5.62 1.55 5.75
CA ARG A 160 6.14 0.54 6.66
C ARG A 160 5.50 -0.82 6.39
N TYR A 161 4.17 -0.89 6.30
CA TYR A 161 3.44 -2.14 6.11
C TYR A 161 3.58 -2.71 4.70
N THR A 162 3.71 -1.87 3.68
CA THR A 162 3.86 -2.30 2.28
C THR A 162 5.31 -2.46 1.84
N LEU A 163 6.28 -2.27 2.73
CA LEU A 163 7.70 -2.41 2.41
C LEU A 163 8.06 -3.75 1.74
N PRO A 164 7.52 -4.91 2.18
CA PRO A 164 7.81 -6.19 1.55
C PRO A 164 7.35 -6.29 0.09
N THR A 165 6.37 -5.50 -0.34
CA THR A 165 5.77 -5.58 -1.68
C THR A 165 6.43 -4.65 -2.71
N ARG A 166 7.40 -3.83 -2.31
CA ARG A 166 8.01 -2.77 -3.17
C ARG A 166 8.75 -3.30 -4.40
N HIS A 167 9.09 -4.57 -4.42
CA HIS A 167 9.76 -5.24 -5.54
C HIS A 167 8.78 -5.71 -6.62
N LEU A 168 7.48 -5.68 -6.35
CA LEU A 168 6.46 -6.14 -7.29
C LEU A 168 6.16 -5.06 -8.34
N ALA A 169 6.13 -5.48 -9.61
CA ALA A 169 5.81 -4.59 -10.72
C ALA A 169 4.32 -4.27 -10.79
N THR A 170 3.47 -5.22 -10.40
CA THR A 170 2.01 -5.10 -10.42
C THR A 170 1.41 -5.69 -9.15
N PHE A 171 0.19 -5.27 -8.81
CA PHE A 171 -0.53 -5.79 -7.65
C PHE A 171 -1.15 -7.18 -7.90
N ASP A 172 -1.01 -7.73 -9.11
CA ASP A 172 -1.32 -9.13 -9.38
C ASP A 172 -0.26 -10.08 -8.79
N GLY A 173 0.94 -9.57 -8.52
CA GLY A 173 2.00 -10.30 -7.84
C GLY A 173 1.86 -10.36 -6.32
N LEU A 174 0.87 -9.72 -5.73
CA LEU A 174 0.56 -9.87 -4.30
C LEU A 174 0.03 -11.28 -4.00
N PRO A 175 0.13 -11.76 -2.77
CA PRO A 175 -0.46 -13.04 -2.33
C PRO A 175 -1.94 -13.19 -2.74
N THR A 176 -2.68 -12.08 -2.73
CA THR A 176 -4.02 -12.00 -3.34
C THR A 176 -4.04 -10.82 -4.32
N PRO A 177 -4.38 -11.02 -5.61
CA PRO A 177 -4.50 -9.94 -6.58
C PRO A 177 -5.37 -8.81 -6.10
N PHE A 178 -4.90 -7.56 -6.27
CA PHE A 178 -5.52 -6.39 -5.66
C PHE A 178 -5.69 -5.23 -6.63
N ARG A 179 -6.76 -4.44 -6.44
CA ARG A 179 -6.95 -3.13 -7.07
C ARG A 179 -7.41 -2.12 -6.04
N ALA A 180 -6.75 -0.97 -6.01
CA ALA A 180 -7.25 0.21 -5.31
C ALA A 180 -7.98 1.11 -6.32
N VAL A 181 -9.07 1.74 -5.88
CA VAL A 181 -9.85 2.62 -6.76
C VAL A 181 -9.85 4.04 -6.19
N ALA A 182 -9.53 4.99 -7.06
CA ALA A 182 -9.55 6.42 -6.77
C ALA A 182 -10.37 7.17 -7.84
N THR A 183 -10.46 8.48 -7.71
CA THR A 183 -11.06 9.39 -8.70
C THR A 183 -10.00 10.35 -9.20
N ASP A 184 -9.90 10.50 -10.50
CA ASP A 184 -9.16 11.57 -11.14
C ASP A 184 -9.88 12.90 -10.87
N MET A 185 -9.21 13.82 -10.18
CA MET A 185 -9.81 15.06 -9.70
C MET A 185 -10.04 16.08 -10.83
N GLU A 186 -9.40 15.92 -11.97
CA GLU A 186 -9.60 16.80 -13.13
C GLU A 186 -10.80 16.34 -13.98
N THR A 187 -10.94 15.02 -14.18
CA THR A 187 -11.94 14.45 -15.08
C THR A 187 -13.17 13.90 -14.34
N GLY A 188 -13.08 13.67 -13.04
CA GLY A 188 -14.11 12.99 -12.25
C GLY A 188 -14.24 11.49 -12.55
N GLN A 189 -13.36 10.93 -13.39
CA GLN A 189 -13.43 9.54 -13.79
C GLN A 189 -12.78 8.61 -12.77
N PRO A 190 -13.26 7.37 -12.65
CA PRO A 190 -12.63 6.36 -11.81
C PRO A 190 -11.27 5.95 -12.37
N VAL A 191 -10.29 5.86 -11.48
CA VAL A 191 -8.95 5.32 -11.77
C VAL A 191 -8.76 4.05 -10.97
N VAL A 192 -8.47 2.96 -11.66
CA VAL A 192 -8.14 1.67 -11.06
C VAL A 192 -6.62 1.55 -11.03
N MET A 193 -6.05 1.47 -9.85
CA MET A 193 -4.62 1.34 -9.64
C MET A 193 -4.28 -0.14 -9.45
N ASP A 194 -3.39 -0.65 -10.28
CA ASP A 194 -2.98 -2.05 -10.36
C ASP A 194 -1.46 -2.27 -10.35
N HIS A 195 -0.69 -1.19 -10.29
CA HIS A 195 0.77 -1.22 -10.33
C HIS A 195 1.38 -0.05 -9.55
N GLY A 196 2.71 -0.01 -9.49
CA GLY A 196 3.47 1.06 -8.84
C GLY A 196 3.65 0.88 -7.32
N ASP A 197 3.78 1.98 -6.59
CA ASP A 197 3.93 1.96 -5.13
C ASP A 197 2.56 1.70 -4.46
N LEU A 198 2.40 0.53 -3.83
CA LEU A 198 1.17 0.17 -3.14
C LEU A 198 0.78 1.20 -2.07
N ALA A 199 1.74 1.72 -1.28
CA ALA A 199 1.46 2.75 -0.29
C ALA A 199 0.86 4.02 -0.93
N ALA A 200 1.40 4.43 -2.09
CA ALA A 200 0.88 5.58 -2.83
C ALA A 200 -0.53 5.32 -3.36
N ALA A 201 -0.82 4.13 -3.88
CA ALA A 201 -2.14 3.74 -4.36
C ALA A 201 -3.19 3.75 -3.22
N LEU A 202 -2.84 3.16 -2.06
CA LEU A 202 -3.71 3.16 -0.87
C LEU A 202 -3.95 4.59 -0.37
N ARG A 203 -2.90 5.41 -0.32
CA ARG A 203 -2.97 6.81 0.08
C ARG A 203 -3.82 7.65 -0.88
N ALA A 204 -3.67 7.47 -2.19
CA ALA A 204 -4.46 8.16 -3.21
C ALA A 204 -5.95 7.83 -3.08
N SER A 205 -6.28 6.54 -2.89
CA SER A 205 -7.65 6.07 -2.70
C SER A 205 -8.33 6.68 -1.47
N MET A 206 -7.56 7.09 -0.45
CA MET A 206 -8.08 7.70 0.78
C MET A 206 -8.04 9.23 0.78
N SER A 207 -7.66 9.88 -0.31
CA SER A 207 -7.53 11.34 -0.41
C SER A 207 -8.87 12.04 -0.51
N VAL A 208 -9.64 12.08 0.59
CA VAL A 208 -10.94 12.78 0.66
C VAL A 208 -10.75 14.28 0.42
N PRO A 209 -11.35 14.85 -0.65
CA PRO A 209 -11.20 16.27 -0.95
C PRO A 209 -11.63 17.17 0.19
N GLY A 210 -10.85 18.21 0.47
CA GLY A 210 -11.09 19.12 1.60
C GLY A 210 -10.60 18.62 2.96
N VAL A 211 -10.44 17.28 3.13
CA VAL A 211 -9.88 16.69 4.35
C VAL A 211 -8.39 16.38 4.14
N PHE A 212 -8.07 15.61 3.12
CA PHE A 212 -6.71 15.22 2.77
C PHE A 212 -6.30 15.82 1.43
N SER A 213 -5.02 16.16 1.30
CA SER A 213 -4.49 16.61 0.02
C SER A 213 -4.55 15.49 -1.01
N PRO A 214 -5.01 15.76 -2.24
CA PRO A 214 -4.91 14.81 -3.34
C PRO A 214 -3.46 14.39 -3.56
N LEU A 215 -3.27 13.22 -4.17
CA LEU A 215 -1.95 12.68 -4.48
C LEU A 215 -1.79 12.58 -6.00
N GLU A 216 -0.64 13.03 -6.51
CA GLU A 216 -0.28 12.80 -7.90
C GLU A 216 0.30 11.39 -8.05
N VAL A 217 -0.32 10.57 -8.91
CA VAL A 217 0.12 9.23 -9.28
C VAL A 217 0.03 9.13 -10.81
N ASP A 218 1.14 8.75 -11.44
CA ASP A 218 1.24 8.60 -12.92
C ASP A 218 0.75 9.82 -13.70
N GLY A 219 1.08 11.04 -13.20
CA GLY A 219 0.70 12.31 -13.81
C GLY A 219 -0.78 12.69 -13.66
N ARG A 220 -1.54 12.00 -12.81
CA ARG A 220 -2.94 12.32 -12.50
C ARG A 220 -3.08 12.73 -11.03
N ILE A 221 -3.91 13.71 -10.80
CA ILE A 221 -4.26 14.16 -9.44
C ILE A 221 -5.42 13.31 -8.94
N LEU A 222 -5.13 12.38 -8.03
CA LEU A 222 -6.10 11.42 -7.53
C LEU A 222 -6.65 11.81 -6.16
N GLY A 223 -7.97 11.58 -5.99
CA GLY A 223 -8.70 11.74 -4.75
C GLY A 223 -9.58 10.53 -4.42
N ASP A 224 -10.19 10.56 -3.24
CA ASP A 224 -11.06 9.49 -2.78
C ASP A 224 -12.31 9.37 -3.67
N ARG A 225 -12.65 8.15 -4.06
CA ARG A 225 -13.84 7.84 -4.86
C ARG A 225 -15.13 7.83 -4.04
N GLY A 226 -15.07 7.86 -2.72
CA GLY A 226 -16.24 7.77 -1.82
C GLY A 226 -17.34 8.78 -2.08
N LEU A 227 -17.09 9.77 -2.94
CA LEU A 227 -18.08 10.77 -3.38
C LEU A 227 -18.95 10.31 -4.56
N VAL A 228 -18.53 9.29 -5.33
CA VAL A 228 -19.19 8.90 -6.60
C VAL A 228 -19.63 7.44 -6.59
N ASP A 229 -18.80 6.53 -6.14
CA ASP A 229 -19.10 5.08 -6.08
C ASP A 229 -18.18 4.44 -5.05
N THR A 230 -18.75 4.15 -3.89
CA THR A 230 -18.00 3.62 -2.75
C THR A 230 -17.69 2.12 -2.89
N LEU A 231 -18.43 1.39 -3.73
CA LEU A 231 -18.38 -0.07 -3.80
C LEU A 231 -18.05 -0.55 -5.23
N PRO A 232 -16.77 -0.74 -5.56
CA PRO A 232 -16.30 -0.95 -6.94
C PRO A 232 -16.51 -2.38 -7.46
N VAL A 233 -17.75 -2.90 -7.39
CA VAL A 233 -18.12 -4.26 -7.83
C VAL A 233 -17.77 -4.51 -9.30
N ALA A 234 -17.96 -3.51 -10.17
CA ALA A 234 -17.66 -3.63 -11.58
C ALA A 234 -16.16 -3.91 -11.85
N VAL A 235 -15.25 -3.43 -10.98
CA VAL A 235 -13.82 -3.71 -11.09
C VAL A 235 -13.55 -5.18 -10.79
N ALA A 236 -14.12 -5.73 -9.71
CA ALA A 236 -13.97 -7.15 -9.37
C ALA A 236 -14.49 -8.07 -10.49
N ARG A 237 -15.60 -7.70 -11.12
CA ARG A 237 -16.12 -8.44 -12.29
C ARG A 237 -15.13 -8.45 -13.45
N ARG A 238 -14.52 -7.30 -13.77
CA ARG A 238 -13.49 -7.22 -14.83
C ARG A 238 -12.22 -8.03 -14.50
N MET A 239 -11.89 -8.20 -13.21
CA MET A 239 -10.81 -9.08 -12.76
C MET A 239 -11.16 -10.57 -12.83
N GLY A 240 -12.39 -10.93 -13.21
CA GLY A 240 -12.87 -12.30 -13.37
C GLY A 240 -13.49 -12.91 -12.11
N ALA A 241 -14.00 -12.09 -11.17
CA ALA A 241 -14.80 -12.59 -10.06
C ALA A 241 -16.16 -13.12 -10.57
N GLU A 242 -16.46 -14.36 -10.26
CA GLU A 242 -17.73 -15.01 -10.56
C GLU A 242 -18.71 -14.85 -9.38
N VAL A 243 -18.19 -14.95 -8.16
CA VAL A 243 -18.92 -14.64 -6.93
C VAL A 243 -18.32 -13.38 -6.31
N ILE A 244 -19.17 -12.49 -5.80
CA ILE A 244 -18.71 -11.26 -5.15
C ILE A 244 -19.25 -11.20 -3.73
N ILE A 245 -18.33 -11.01 -2.78
CA ILE A 245 -18.64 -10.62 -1.42
C ILE A 245 -18.40 -9.12 -1.34
N ALA A 246 -19.45 -8.35 -1.12
CA ALA A 246 -19.40 -6.88 -1.06
C ALA A 246 -19.71 -6.40 0.36
N VAL A 247 -18.83 -5.54 0.91
CA VAL A 247 -18.87 -5.06 2.30
C VAL A 247 -18.82 -3.55 2.35
#